data_8f21fda4dd8e5dc1514adf09a77dffe3
#
_entry.id   8f21fda4dd8e5dc1514adf09a77dffe3
#
_cell.length_a   1.000
_cell.length_b   1.000
_cell.length_c   1.000
_cell.angle_alpha   90.00
_cell.angle_beta   90.00
_cell.angle_gamma   90.00
#
_symmetry.space_group_name_H-M   'P 1'
#
loop_
_entity.id
_entity.type
_entity.pdbx_description
1 polymer ?
#
loop_
_entity_poly.entity_id
_entity_poly.type
_entity_poly.pdbx_seq_one_letter_code
_entity_poly.pdbx_strand_id
1 'polypeptide(L)'
;MKAFFDTIRPLFGGAMTQAQVDGCETLLAATAGLPLMHRAYLLATSYHETAHTMQPITEYGQQPYFNKYEPGTKIGKSLGNTQPGDGYRYRGRGYVQITGRANYAKAGSKLGVDLLGNPEAALNPTVAARILVRGCTEGWFTGKKLADYPDYVGMRRVVNGTDRAEMIAGYAETFEAALLMSVDVAASPAPDPVIKPAVEVPAPTGWGAIIAAVMRMFRRN
;
A
#
# COMPACT_ATOMS: atom_id res chain seq x y z
N MET A 1 16.52 -6.74 -14.91
CA MET A 1 15.04 -6.63 -14.95
C MET A 1 14.34 -7.87 -15.50
N LYS A 2 14.76 -8.45 -16.66
CA LYS A 2 14.07 -9.64 -17.22
C LYS A 2 13.96 -10.79 -16.21
N ALA A 3 15.06 -11.17 -15.57
CA ALA A 3 15.09 -12.25 -14.58
C ALA A 3 14.13 -12.01 -13.40
N PHE A 4 14.00 -10.76 -12.92
CA PHE A 4 13.03 -10.40 -11.88
C PHE A 4 11.60 -10.74 -12.32
N PHE A 5 11.17 -10.26 -13.49
CA PHE A 5 9.81 -10.49 -13.98
C PHE A 5 9.55 -11.97 -14.32
N ASP A 6 10.54 -12.69 -14.84
CA ASP A 6 10.39 -14.13 -15.10
C ASP A 6 10.17 -14.92 -13.79
N THR A 7 10.82 -14.52 -12.70
CA THR A 7 10.68 -15.17 -11.38
C THR A 7 9.31 -14.90 -10.75
N ILE A 8 8.80 -13.67 -10.83
CA ILE A 8 7.50 -13.33 -10.21
C ILE A 8 6.29 -13.66 -11.08
N ARG A 9 6.47 -13.91 -12.38
CA ARG A 9 5.38 -14.17 -13.34
C ARG A 9 4.38 -15.25 -12.87
N PRO A 10 4.79 -16.36 -12.24
CA PRO A 10 3.87 -17.37 -11.71
C PRO A 10 2.86 -16.80 -10.69
N LEU A 11 3.23 -15.80 -9.89
CA LEU A 11 2.30 -15.14 -8.96
C LEU A 11 1.11 -14.48 -9.68
N PHE A 12 1.29 -14.10 -10.95
CA PHE A 12 0.29 -13.45 -11.80
C PHE A 12 -0.40 -14.42 -12.78
N GLY A 13 -0.33 -15.73 -12.50
CA GLY A 13 -0.96 -16.72 -13.35
C GLY A 13 -0.23 -16.98 -14.67
N GLY A 14 1.05 -16.67 -14.75
CA GLY A 14 1.91 -16.93 -15.91
C GLY A 14 2.00 -15.79 -16.93
N ALA A 15 1.18 -14.73 -16.78
CA ALA A 15 1.23 -13.54 -17.61
C ALA A 15 1.03 -12.27 -16.76
N MET A 16 1.66 -11.18 -17.17
CA MET A 16 1.53 -9.89 -16.51
C MET A 16 1.04 -8.84 -17.51
N THR A 17 0.11 -8.00 -17.07
CA THR A 17 -0.30 -6.81 -17.81
C THR A 17 0.76 -5.73 -17.73
N GLN A 18 0.75 -4.78 -18.67
CA GLN A 18 1.66 -3.62 -18.62
C GLN A 18 1.50 -2.84 -17.31
N ALA A 19 0.27 -2.63 -16.84
CA ALA A 19 0.02 -1.94 -15.57
C ALA A 19 0.66 -2.64 -14.37
N GLN A 20 0.66 -3.99 -14.33
CA GLN A 20 1.34 -4.75 -13.28
C GLN A 20 2.86 -4.59 -13.36
N VAL A 21 3.42 -4.56 -14.56
CA VAL A 21 4.85 -4.29 -14.78
C VAL A 21 5.21 -2.89 -14.30
N ASP A 22 4.48 -1.87 -14.74
CA ASP A 22 4.71 -0.46 -14.36
C ASP A 22 4.62 -0.24 -12.84
N GLY A 23 3.66 -0.93 -12.21
CA GLY A 23 3.51 -0.90 -10.75
C GLY A 23 4.69 -1.55 -10.01
N CYS A 24 5.16 -2.69 -10.50
CA CYS A 24 6.38 -3.33 -9.98
C CYS A 24 7.59 -2.40 -10.13
N GLU A 25 7.79 -1.79 -11.30
CA GLU A 25 8.91 -0.86 -11.55
C GLU A 25 8.84 0.36 -10.63
N THR A 26 7.66 0.93 -10.43
CA THR A 26 7.45 2.04 -9.49
C THR A 26 7.88 1.65 -8.06
N LEU A 27 7.47 0.46 -7.60
CA LEU A 27 7.81 -0.02 -6.27
C LEU A 27 9.28 -0.41 -6.16
N LEU A 28 9.89 -0.99 -7.19
CA LEU A 28 11.32 -1.29 -7.23
C LEU A 28 12.15 -0.01 -7.09
N ALA A 29 11.77 1.04 -7.80
CA ALA A 29 12.43 2.35 -7.69
C ALA A 29 12.24 2.96 -6.30
N ALA A 30 11.01 2.95 -5.77
CA ALA A 30 10.71 3.53 -4.46
C ALA A 30 11.37 2.80 -3.27
N THR A 31 11.67 1.50 -3.42
CA THR A 31 12.32 0.67 -2.40
C THR A 31 13.83 0.56 -2.58
N ALA A 32 14.39 1.19 -3.61
CA ALA A 32 15.84 1.18 -3.85
C ALA A 32 16.61 1.68 -2.60
N GLY A 33 17.69 1.01 -2.25
CA GLY A 33 18.50 1.33 -1.07
C GLY A 33 17.98 0.79 0.26
N LEU A 34 16.78 0.22 0.32
CA LEU A 34 16.33 -0.51 1.51
C LEU A 34 16.98 -1.90 1.60
N PRO A 35 17.08 -2.49 2.81
CA PRO A 35 17.47 -3.88 2.98
C PRO A 35 16.61 -4.82 2.12
N LEU A 36 17.22 -5.88 1.57
CA LEU A 36 16.59 -6.83 0.67
C LEU A 36 15.24 -7.36 1.21
N MET A 37 15.23 -7.80 2.46
CA MET A 37 14.03 -8.28 3.15
C MET A 37 12.91 -7.23 3.20
N HIS A 38 13.24 -5.96 3.47
CA HIS A 38 12.25 -4.89 3.49
C HIS A 38 11.66 -4.64 2.10
N ARG A 39 12.49 -4.65 1.05
CA ARG A 39 12.06 -4.53 -0.34
C ARG A 39 11.09 -5.63 -0.73
N ALA A 40 11.46 -6.88 -0.46
CA ALA A 40 10.66 -8.05 -0.75
C ALA A 40 9.29 -8.00 -0.04
N TYR A 41 9.30 -7.64 1.26
CA TYR A 41 8.08 -7.51 2.03
C TYR A 41 7.16 -6.39 1.50
N LEU A 42 7.70 -5.23 1.12
CA LEU A 42 6.89 -4.12 0.58
C LEU A 42 6.26 -4.46 -0.77
N LEU A 43 6.97 -5.18 -1.65
CA LEU A 43 6.44 -5.71 -2.90
C LEU A 43 5.31 -6.72 -2.65
N ALA A 44 5.52 -7.67 -1.73
CA ALA A 44 4.53 -8.67 -1.34
C ALA A 44 3.28 -8.06 -0.71
N THR A 45 3.46 -7.06 0.15
CA THR A 45 2.36 -6.30 0.74
C THR A 45 1.56 -5.58 -0.33
N SER A 46 2.22 -4.89 -1.26
CA SER A 46 1.54 -4.22 -2.38
C SER A 46 0.79 -5.21 -3.26
N TYR A 47 1.40 -6.35 -3.59
CA TYR A 47 0.76 -7.42 -4.34
C TYR A 47 -0.53 -7.90 -3.67
N HIS A 48 -0.47 -8.16 -2.35
CA HIS A 48 -1.62 -8.61 -1.58
C HIS A 48 -2.71 -7.55 -1.45
N GLU A 49 -2.35 -6.34 -1.00
CA GLU A 49 -3.31 -5.28 -0.66
C GLU A 49 -4.00 -4.67 -1.89
N THR A 50 -3.41 -4.81 -3.07
CA THR A 50 -3.98 -4.31 -4.34
C THR A 50 -4.66 -5.41 -5.16
N ALA A 51 -4.97 -6.57 -4.56
CA ALA A 51 -5.52 -7.73 -5.27
C ALA A 51 -4.72 -8.09 -6.52
N HIS A 52 -3.41 -8.13 -6.39
CA HIS A 52 -2.45 -8.52 -7.42
C HIS A 52 -2.33 -7.55 -8.62
N THR A 53 -2.98 -6.38 -8.56
CA THR A 53 -2.88 -5.40 -9.65
C THR A 53 -1.57 -4.65 -9.67
N MET A 54 -0.85 -4.59 -8.56
CA MET A 54 0.35 -3.77 -8.37
C MET A 54 0.10 -2.27 -8.64
N GLN A 55 -1.16 -1.83 -8.57
CA GLN A 55 -1.56 -0.43 -8.76
C GLN A 55 -2.19 0.13 -7.48
N PRO A 56 -2.01 1.42 -7.18
CA PRO A 56 -2.73 2.04 -6.08
C PRO A 56 -4.24 2.01 -6.35
N ILE A 57 -5.00 1.56 -5.37
CA ILE A 57 -6.46 1.39 -5.50
C ILE A 57 -7.20 2.24 -4.49
N THR A 58 -8.47 2.53 -4.79
CA THR A 58 -9.44 3.13 -3.87
C THR A 58 -10.26 2.04 -3.20
N GLU A 59 -10.53 2.17 -1.90
CA GLU A 59 -11.47 1.31 -1.18
C GLU A 59 -12.83 1.31 -1.89
N TYR A 60 -13.28 0.12 -2.27
CA TYR A 60 -14.53 -0.04 -2.98
C TYR A 60 -15.73 0.10 -2.03
N GLY A 61 -16.76 0.82 -2.46
CA GLY A 61 -18.00 0.96 -1.74
C GLY A 61 -18.82 2.15 -2.21
N GLN A 62 -20.14 2.07 -2.03
CA GLN A 62 -21.06 3.20 -2.20
C GLN A 62 -20.93 4.13 -0.98
N GLN A 63 -21.31 5.41 -1.13
CA GLN A 63 -21.19 6.40 -0.04
C GLN A 63 -21.76 5.91 1.30
N PRO A 64 -22.93 5.23 1.40
CA PRO A 64 -23.45 4.73 2.66
C PRO A 64 -22.55 3.71 3.38
N TYR A 65 -21.74 2.97 2.64
CA TYR A 65 -20.77 2.04 3.22
C TYR A 65 -19.74 2.75 4.10
N PHE A 66 -19.39 4.00 3.78
CA PHE A 66 -18.38 4.79 4.49
C PHE A 66 -18.96 5.55 5.70
N ASN A 67 -20.27 5.47 5.96
CA ASN A 67 -20.90 6.07 7.16
C ASN A 67 -20.28 5.51 8.45
N LYS A 68 -19.75 4.29 8.42
CA LYS A 68 -18.99 3.69 9.54
C LYS A 68 -17.74 4.47 9.92
N TYR A 69 -17.22 5.31 9.01
CA TYR A 69 -16.04 6.17 9.21
C TYR A 69 -16.42 7.61 9.53
N GLU A 70 -17.73 7.95 9.59
CA GLU A 70 -18.16 9.31 9.89
C GLU A 70 -17.80 9.75 11.32
N PRO A 71 -17.62 11.07 11.55
CA PRO A 71 -17.45 11.63 12.89
C PRO A 71 -18.56 11.16 13.84
N GLY A 72 -18.20 10.82 15.07
CA GLY A 72 -19.18 10.30 16.03
C GLY A 72 -19.19 8.79 16.14
N THR A 73 -18.84 8.05 15.08
CA THR A 73 -18.64 6.60 15.18
C THR A 73 -17.33 6.27 15.91
N LYS A 74 -17.23 5.09 16.51
CA LYS A 74 -15.98 4.63 17.15
C LYS A 74 -14.81 4.62 16.16
N ILE A 75 -15.06 4.12 14.93
CA ILE A 75 -14.02 4.04 13.89
C ILE A 75 -13.66 5.44 13.39
N GLY A 76 -14.64 6.29 13.09
CA GLY A 76 -14.38 7.66 12.62
C GLY A 76 -13.54 8.46 13.61
N LYS A 77 -13.80 8.33 14.91
CA LYS A 77 -12.98 8.94 15.97
C LYS A 77 -11.55 8.44 15.95
N SER A 78 -11.33 7.13 15.83
CA SER A 78 -9.97 6.55 15.77
C SER A 78 -9.21 6.96 14.51
N LEU A 79 -9.92 7.24 13.42
CA LEU A 79 -9.36 7.76 12.17
C LEU A 79 -9.13 9.28 12.16
N GLY A 80 -9.52 9.97 13.23
CA GLY A 80 -9.41 11.42 13.36
C GLY A 80 -10.31 12.17 12.38
N ASN A 81 -11.44 11.57 11.98
CA ASN A 81 -12.44 12.22 11.16
C ASN A 81 -13.27 13.18 12.04
N THR A 82 -13.41 14.44 11.60
CA THR A 82 -13.98 15.52 12.39
C THR A 82 -15.13 16.26 11.69
N GLN A 83 -15.26 16.11 10.37
CA GLN A 83 -16.26 16.81 9.59
C GLN A 83 -17.23 15.79 8.95
N PRO A 84 -18.53 16.11 8.83
CA PRO A 84 -19.45 15.30 8.04
C PRO A 84 -18.91 15.09 6.62
N GLY A 85 -18.98 13.85 6.13
CA GLY A 85 -18.45 13.44 4.84
C GLY A 85 -16.99 13.00 4.87
N ASP A 86 -16.27 13.14 5.99
CA ASP A 86 -14.88 12.68 6.10
C ASP A 86 -14.73 11.18 5.84
N GLY A 87 -15.73 10.40 6.22
CA GLY A 87 -15.73 8.96 6.01
C GLY A 87 -15.55 8.59 4.54
N TYR A 88 -16.30 9.22 3.66
CA TYR A 88 -16.18 9.03 2.21
C TYR A 88 -14.97 9.75 1.62
N ARG A 89 -14.72 11.00 2.04
CA ARG A 89 -13.63 11.83 1.54
C ARG A 89 -12.27 11.18 1.76
N TYR A 90 -12.02 10.65 2.95
CA TYR A 90 -10.75 10.04 3.35
C TYR A 90 -10.84 8.51 3.47
N ARG A 91 -11.62 7.88 2.56
CA ARG A 91 -11.66 6.42 2.42
C ARG A 91 -10.31 5.86 2.00
N GLY A 92 -10.13 4.57 2.12
CA GLY A 92 -8.86 3.90 1.82
C GLY A 92 -8.36 4.16 0.40
N ARG A 93 -7.07 4.51 0.25
CA ARG A 93 -6.40 4.68 -1.04
C ARG A 93 -4.95 4.24 -0.98
N GLY A 94 -4.42 3.92 -2.16
CA GLY A 94 -3.01 3.60 -2.35
C GLY A 94 -2.69 2.12 -2.19
N TYR A 95 -1.41 1.79 -2.02
CA TYR A 95 -0.93 0.42 -1.86
C TYR A 95 -1.28 -0.19 -0.49
N VAL A 96 -1.49 0.63 0.55
CA VAL A 96 -1.77 0.18 1.93
C VAL A 96 -3.10 0.71 2.46
N GLN A 97 -3.94 1.25 1.61
CA GLN A 97 -5.28 1.73 1.95
C GLN A 97 -5.26 2.76 3.09
N ILE A 98 -4.41 3.83 2.97
CA ILE A 98 -4.42 4.91 3.95
C ILE A 98 -5.83 5.47 4.12
N THR A 99 -6.34 5.52 5.36
CA THR A 99 -7.74 5.85 5.67
C THR A 99 -7.81 6.86 6.81
N GLY A 100 -8.73 7.80 6.70
CA GLY A 100 -9.05 8.78 7.75
C GLY A 100 -8.26 10.07 7.68
N ARG A 101 -8.93 11.19 8.03
CA ARG A 101 -8.39 12.56 7.98
C ARG A 101 -7.02 12.68 8.66
N ALA A 102 -6.85 12.12 9.86
CA ALA A 102 -5.58 12.23 10.59
C ALA A 102 -4.42 11.53 9.86
N ASN A 103 -4.66 10.38 9.25
CA ASN A 103 -3.63 9.66 8.50
C ASN A 103 -3.28 10.39 7.18
N TYR A 104 -4.26 10.96 6.48
CA TYR A 104 -4.02 11.80 5.31
C TYR A 104 -3.23 13.06 5.67
N ALA A 105 -3.58 13.73 6.78
CA ALA A 105 -2.85 14.89 7.29
C ALA A 105 -1.39 14.54 7.62
N LYS A 106 -1.18 13.44 8.37
CA LYS A 106 0.14 12.95 8.76
C LYS A 106 1.00 12.64 7.54
N ALA A 107 0.48 11.84 6.62
CA ALA A 107 1.21 11.46 5.41
C ALA A 107 1.50 12.68 4.52
N GLY A 108 0.52 13.57 4.34
CA GLY A 108 0.67 14.79 3.56
C GLY A 108 1.78 15.69 4.11
N SER A 109 1.76 15.96 5.42
CA SER A 109 2.80 16.73 6.10
C SER A 109 4.18 16.10 5.96
N LYS A 110 4.28 14.78 6.16
CA LYS A 110 5.55 14.04 6.05
C LYS A 110 6.12 14.01 4.64
N LEU A 111 5.27 14.02 3.62
CA LEU A 111 5.68 13.92 2.21
C LEU A 111 5.78 15.28 1.49
N GLY A 112 5.29 16.34 2.11
CA GLY A 112 5.17 17.65 1.44
C GLY A 112 4.12 17.64 0.32
N VAL A 113 3.04 16.86 0.46
CA VAL A 113 1.96 16.73 -0.52
C VAL A 113 0.64 17.10 0.13
N ASP A 114 -0.18 17.92 -0.52
CA ASP A 114 -1.51 18.26 0.01
C ASP A 114 -2.49 17.10 -0.15
N LEU A 115 -2.44 16.14 0.78
CA LEU A 115 -3.38 15.02 0.83
C LEU A 115 -4.70 15.35 1.54
N LEU A 116 -4.78 16.45 2.28
CA LEU A 116 -6.03 16.91 2.89
C LEU A 116 -6.92 17.63 1.87
N GLY A 117 -6.35 18.53 1.09
CA GLY A 117 -7.06 19.24 0.04
C GLY A 117 -7.38 18.33 -1.15
N ASN A 118 -6.43 17.48 -1.53
CA ASN A 118 -6.53 16.54 -2.65
C ASN A 118 -6.24 15.08 -2.21
N PRO A 119 -7.22 14.37 -1.60
CA PRO A 119 -7.02 12.98 -1.18
C PRO A 119 -6.73 12.02 -2.35
N GLU A 120 -7.17 12.34 -3.56
CA GLU A 120 -6.95 11.51 -4.76
C GLU A 120 -5.45 11.46 -5.14
N ALA A 121 -4.63 12.41 -4.68
CA ALA A 121 -3.18 12.35 -4.86
C ALA A 121 -2.55 11.10 -4.24
N ALA A 122 -3.21 10.44 -3.26
CA ALA A 122 -2.79 9.17 -2.71
C ALA A 122 -2.91 7.99 -3.69
N LEU A 123 -3.56 8.18 -4.85
CA LEU A 123 -3.62 7.22 -5.96
C LEU A 123 -2.52 7.44 -7.00
N ASN A 124 -1.78 8.55 -6.94
CA ASN A 124 -0.60 8.71 -7.78
C ASN A 124 0.42 7.63 -7.38
N PRO A 125 0.92 6.80 -8.33
CA PRO A 125 1.77 5.65 -8.00
C PRO A 125 3.02 6.02 -7.19
N THR A 126 3.66 7.14 -7.51
CA THR A 126 4.84 7.61 -6.77
C THR A 126 4.49 8.07 -5.36
N VAL A 127 3.39 8.81 -5.18
CA VAL A 127 2.92 9.25 -3.86
C VAL A 127 2.51 8.04 -3.03
N ALA A 128 1.75 7.10 -3.60
CA ALA A 128 1.34 5.87 -2.94
C ALA A 128 2.53 5.01 -2.50
N ALA A 129 3.55 4.88 -3.35
CA ALA A 129 4.77 4.17 -3.02
C ALA A 129 5.55 4.85 -1.89
N ARG A 130 5.64 6.18 -1.87
CA ARG A 130 6.26 6.94 -0.77
C ARG A 130 5.48 6.77 0.54
N ILE A 131 4.14 6.74 0.50
CA ILE A 131 3.30 6.45 1.68
C ILE A 131 3.59 5.05 2.21
N LEU A 132 3.62 4.04 1.33
CA LEU A 132 3.93 2.65 1.69
C LEU A 132 5.31 2.55 2.35
N VAL A 133 6.35 3.02 1.66
CA VAL A 133 7.75 2.89 2.10
C VAL A 133 7.95 3.60 3.43
N ARG A 134 7.66 4.90 3.50
CA ARG A 134 7.85 5.68 4.72
C ARG A 134 6.91 5.26 5.83
N GLY A 135 5.67 4.91 5.49
CA GLY A 135 4.71 4.41 6.46
C GLY A 135 5.18 3.15 7.18
N CYS A 136 5.76 2.20 6.44
CA CYS A 136 6.29 0.96 7.01
C CYS A 136 7.65 1.14 7.70
N THR A 137 8.51 2.00 7.19
CA THR A 137 9.84 2.23 7.79
C THR A 137 9.79 3.16 9.00
N GLU A 138 8.85 4.10 9.04
CA GLU A 138 8.70 5.07 10.13
C GLU A 138 7.58 4.71 11.13
N GLY A 139 6.81 3.64 10.88
CA GLY A 139 5.76 3.19 11.79
C GLY A 139 4.49 4.04 11.77
N TRP A 140 4.04 4.50 10.60
CA TRP A 140 2.88 5.39 10.52
C TRP A 140 1.56 4.70 10.82
N PHE A 141 1.44 3.40 10.50
CA PHE A 141 0.17 2.67 10.52
C PHE A 141 -0.16 2.08 11.90
N THR A 142 0.77 1.33 12.48
CA THR A 142 0.56 0.61 13.75
C THR A 142 1.53 1.05 14.85
N GLY A 143 2.41 2.02 14.58
CA GLY A 143 3.52 2.39 15.44
C GLY A 143 4.74 1.48 15.33
N LYS A 144 4.63 0.36 14.59
CA LYS A 144 5.69 -0.63 14.39
C LYS A 144 6.38 -0.40 13.05
N LYS A 145 7.67 -0.75 12.97
CA LYS A 145 8.53 -0.52 11.82
C LYS A 145 9.02 -1.85 11.26
N LEU A 146 9.41 -1.88 9.99
CA LEU A 146 10.00 -3.08 9.38
C LEU A 146 11.22 -3.60 10.15
N ALA A 147 12.06 -2.68 10.63
CA ALA A 147 13.27 -3.02 11.39
C ALA A 147 13.00 -3.65 12.77
N ASP A 148 11.76 -3.63 13.25
CA ASP A 148 11.37 -4.25 14.53
C ASP A 148 11.22 -5.79 14.41
N TYR A 149 11.28 -6.34 13.19
CA TYR A 149 11.01 -7.76 12.94
C TYR A 149 12.11 -8.42 12.12
N PRO A 150 12.56 -9.63 12.53
CA PRO A 150 13.60 -10.38 11.83
C PRO A 150 13.06 -11.26 10.68
N ASP A 151 11.74 -11.34 10.51
CA ASP A 151 11.08 -12.24 9.54
C ASP A 151 9.85 -11.62 8.91
N TYR A 152 9.40 -12.18 7.79
CA TYR A 152 8.25 -11.68 7.03
C TYR A 152 6.91 -11.82 7.76
N VAL A 153 6.76 -12.89 8.55
CA VAL A 153 5.54 -13.14 9.33
C VAL A 153 5.38 -12.04 10.41
N GLY A 154 6.47 -11.70 11.08
CA GLY A 154 6.51 -10.60 12.05
C GLY A 154 6.23 -9.25 11.43
N MET A 155 6.79 -8.97 10.23
CA MET A 155 6.60 -7.70 9.51
C MET A 155 5.14 -7.40 9.20
N ARG A 156 4.25 -8.41 9.11
CA ARG A 156 2.82 -8.16 8.89
C ARG A 156 2.20 -7.24 9.94
N ARG A 157 2.72 -7.22 11.15
CA ARG A 157 2.27 -6.35 12.25
C ARG A 157 2.51 -4.86 11.99
N VAL A 158 3.34 -4.52 11.02
CA VAL A 158 3.58 -3.12 10.62
C VAL A 158 2.34 -2.52 9.95
N VAL A 159 1.61 -3.33 9.18
CA VAL A 159 0.44 -2.88 8.41
C VAL A 159 -0.86 -3.39 9.02
N ASN A 160 -0.98 -4.69 9.35
CA ASN A 160 -2.28 -5.30 9.69
C ASN A 160 -2.17 -6.53 10.63
N GLY A 161 -1.69 -6.34 11.84
CA GLY A 161 -1.68 -7.42 12.84
C GLY A 161 -1.02 -8.70 12.33
N THR A 162 -1.74 -9.84 12.38
CA THR A 162 -1.22 -11.15 11.93
C THR A 162 -2.08 -11.78 10.83
N ASP A 163 -3.10 -11.07 10.35
CA ASP A 163 -3.98 -11.61 9.30
C ASP A 163 -3.19 -11.91 8.02
N ARG A 164 -3.30 -13.16 7.54
CA ARG A 164 -2.62 -13.66 6.33
C ARG A 164 -1.09 -13.52 6.34
N ALA A 165 -0.46 -13.48 7.52
CA ALA A 165 0.96 -13.25 7.65
C ALA A 165 1.80 -14.29 6.90
N GLU A 166 1.49 -15.58 7.07
CA GLU A 166 2.19 -16.69 6.38
C GLU A 166 2.06 -16.61 4.85
N MET A 167 0.86 -16.29 4.35
CA MET A 167 0.65 -16.17 2.92
C MET A 167 1.45 -15.01 2.31
N ILE A 168 1.49 -13.86 3.00
CA ILE A 168 2.26 -12.71 2.54
C ILE A 168 3.75 -12.98 2.66
N ALA A 169 4.18 -13.74 3.68
CA ALA A 169 5.56 -14.20 3.80
C ALA A 169 5.99 -15.04 2.59
N GLY A 170 5.15 -15.98 2.14
CA GLY A 170 5.43 -16.77 0.92
C GLY A 170 5.53 -15.90 -0.35
N TYR A 171 4.73 -14.85 -0.47
CA TYR A 171 4.91 -13.89 -1.56
C TYR A 171 6.24 -13.13 -1.41
N ALA A 172 6.60 -12.73 -0.20
CA ALA A 172 7.84 -12.01 0.05
C ALA A 172 9.09 -12.84 -0.28
N GLU A 173 9.08 -14.15 0.03
CA GLU A 173 10.15 -15.08 -0.36
C GLU A 173 10.30 -15.13 -1.90
N THR A 174 9.19 -15.14 -2.64
CA THR A 174 9.24 -15.12 -4.11
C THR A 174 9.80 -13.79 -4.64
N PHE A 175 9.39 -12.65 -4.06
CA PHE A 175 9.94 -11.36 -4.44
C PHE A 175 11.41 -11.22 -4.03
N GLU A 176 11.83 -11.79 -2.91
CA GLU A 176 13.24 -11.81 -2.49
C GLU A 176 14.11 -12.56 -3.48
N ALA A 177 13.68 -13.78 -3.87
CA ALA A 177 14.36 -14.55 -4.89
C ALA A 177 14.49 -13.78 -6.22
N ALA A 178 13.42 -13.09 -6.63
CA ALA A 178 13.43 -12.27 -7.84
C ALA A 178 14.38 -11.07 -7.75
N LEU A 179 14.45 -10.42 -6.60
CA LEU A 179 15.38 -9.32 -6.35
C LEU A 179 16.85 -9.78 -6.40
N LEU A 180 17.15 -10.95 -5.83
CA LEU A 180 18.50 -11.54 -5.88
C LEU A 180 18.94 -11.84 -7.32
N MET A 181 18.02 -12.31 -8.17
CA MET A 181 18.30 -12.56 -9.59
C MET A 181 18.50 -11.29 -10.43
N SER A 182 18.19 -10.13 -9.86
CA SER A 182 18.28 -8.83 -10.56
C SER A 182 19.44 -7.94 -10.13
N VAL A 183 20.41 -8.44 -9.37
CA VAL A 183 21.49 -7.66 -8.69
C VAL A 183 22.44 -6.91 -9.64
N ASP A 184 22.21 -6.90 -10.94
CA ASP A 184 23.12 -6.26 -11.89
C ASP A 184 22.77 -4.82 -12.33
N VAL A 185 21.84 -4.12 -11.68
CA VAL A 185 21.58 -2.73 -12.06
C VAL A 185 21.38 -1.83 -10.84
N ALA A 186 22.43 -1.11 -10.46
CA ALA A 186 22.35 0.03 -9.55
C ALA A 186 21.51 1.14 -10.20
N ALA A 187 20.25 1.29 -9.78
CA ALA A 187 19.41 2.40 -10.20
C ALA A 187 19.72 3.64 -9.37
N SER A 188 20.11 4.71 -10.03
CA SER A 188 20.18 6.06 -9.46
C SER A 188 18.78 6.52 -9.04
N PRO A 189 18.60 7.24 -7.92
CA PRO A 189 17.29 7.73 -7.50
C PRO A 189 16.69 8.67 -8.55
N ALA A 190 15.46 8.39 -8.95
CA ALA A 190 14.74 9.22 -9.90
C ALA A 190 14.37 10.59 -9.27
N PRO A 191 14.44 11.69 -10.02
CA PRO A 191 14.02 13.00 -9.54
C PRO A 191 12.51 13.02 -9.25
N ASP A 192 12.09 13.83 -8.26
CA ASP A 192 10.69 13.98 -7.87
C ASP A 192 9.81 14.36 -9.07
N PRO A 193 8.77 13.59 -9.41
CA PRO A 193 7.93 13.86 -10.56
C PRO A 193 6.92 14.98 -10.28
N VAL A 194 6.68 15.77 -11.30
CA VAL A 194 5.59 16.75 -11.36
C VAL A 194 4.25 16.00 -11.37
N ILE A 195 3.40 16.27 -10.39
CA ILE A 195 2.11 15.58 -10.18
C ILE A 195 1.12 15.97 -11.28
N LYS A 196 0.76 15.04 -12.17
CA LYS A 196 -0.40 15.15 -13.06
C LYS A 196 -1.62 14.48 -12.42
N PRO A 197 -2.87 14.95 -12.64
CA PRO A 197 -4.07 14.35 -12.05
C PRO A 197 -4.28 12.91 -12.51
N ALA A 198 -4.80 12.08 -11.62
CA ALA A 198 -5.03 10.66 -11.85
C ALA A 198 -6.16 10.40 -12.86
N VAL A 199 -5.97 9.39 -13.70
CA VAL A 199 -7.00 8.86 -14.62
C VAL A 199 -7.87 7.84 -13.86
N GLU A 200 -9.20 7.95 -13.97
CA GLU A 200 -10.12 6.95 -13.39
C GLU A 200 -9.97 5.59 -14.08
N VAL A 201 -9.73 4.55 -13.28
CA VAL A 201 -9.69 3.16 -13.74
C VAL A 201 -10.99 2.47 -13.29
N PRO A 202 -11.75 1.79 -14.19
CA PRO A 202 -12.97 1.08 -13.81
C PRO A 202 -12.68 -0.10 -12.87
N ALA A 203 -13.55 -0.30 -11.87
CA ALA A 203 -13.39 -1.29 -10.81
C ALA A 203 -13.62 -2.73 -11.33
N PRO A 204 -12.74 -3.69 -11.00
CA PRO A 204 -12.97 -5.11 -11.27
C PRO A 204 -14.00 -5.70 -10.28
N THR A 205 -14.84 -6.60 -10.77
CA THR A 205 -15.84 -7.33 -9.99
C THR A 205 -15.21 -8.47 -9.18
N GLY A 206 -15.45 -8.53 -7.85
CA GLY A 206 -15.04 -9.68 -7.04
C GLY A 206 -14.34 -9.40 -5.69
N TRP A 207 -14.42 -8.21 -5.14
CA TRP A 207 -13.54 -7.66 -4.10
C TRP A 207 -13.99 -7.82 -2.63
N GLY A 208 -14.96 -8.66 -2.33
CA GLY A 208 -15.49 -8.79 -0.95
C GLY A 208 -14.50 -9.20 0.15
N ALA A 209 -13.35 -9.77 -0.21
CA ALA A 209 -12.41 -10.36 0.76
C ALA A 209 -11.34 -9.37 1.30
N ILE A 210 -10.94 -8.36 0.52
CA ILE A 210 -9.84 -7.44 0.89
C ILE A 210 -10.32 -6.42 1.92
N ILE A 211 -11.57 -6.01 1.83
CA ILE A 211 -12.19 -5.03 2.75
C ILE A 211 -12.30 -5.59 4.18
N ALA A 212 -12.40 -6.90 4.33
CA ALA A 212 -12.45 -7.54 5.64
C ALA A 212 -11.12 -7.40 6.43
N ALA A 213 -9.98 -7.25 5.75
CA ALA A 213 -8.67 -7.13 6.39
C ALA A 213 -8.50 -5.77 7.08
N VAL A 214 -8.87 -4.68 6.42
CA VAL A 214 -8.84 -3.33 7.01
C VAL A 214 -9.80 -3.24 8.22
N MET A 215 -10.94 -3.96 8.15
CA MET A 215 -11.95 -3.95 9.22
C MET A 215 -11.51 -4.70 10.49
N ARG A 216 -10.60 -5.67 10.39
CA ARG A 216 -10.10 -6.42 11.57
C ARG A 216 -9.10 -5.63 12.40
N MET A 217 -8.42 -4.63 11.82
CA MET A 217 -7.54 -3.72 12.59
C MET A 217 -8.26 -3.02 13.74
N PHE A 218 -9.57 -2.78 13.60
CA PHE A 218 -10.34 -1.99 14.56
C PHE A 218 -11.27 -2.82 15.46
N ARG A 219 -11.28 -4.16 15.35
CA ARG A 219 -12.10 -5.03 16.18
C ARG A 219 -11.42 -5.52 17.47
N ARG A 220 -10.12 -5.24 17.67
CA ARG A 220 -9.39 -5.64 18.88
C ARG A 220 -8.84 -4.40 19.59
N ASN A 221 -9.71 -3.71 20.27
CA ASN A 221 -9.48 -2.98 21.54
C ASN A 221 -10.84 -2.68 22.16
#